data_ed757d9eee49b2599b8513a6f2e34676
#
_entry.id   ed757d9eee49b2599b8513a6f2e34676
#
_cell.length_a   1.000
_cell.length_b   1.000
_cell.length_c   1.000
_cell.angle_alpha   90.00
_cell.angle_beta   90.00
_cell.angle_gamma   90.00
#
_symmetry.space_group_name_H-M   'P 1'
#
loop_
_entity.id
_entity.type
_entity.pdbx_description
1 polymer ?
#
loop_
_entity_poly.entity_id
_entity_poly.type
_entity_poly.pdbx_seq_one_letter_code
_entity_poly.pdbx_strand_id
1 'polypeptide(L)'
;MNAVIKKLLMKSLMKLSRRPKAKVLLKKLEGFVVDIGAGGEGIIAKTCGRETVCVDISKREIGEARSRGAVANWVLCDACSMPFGNGTFDVATFFFSLMYIKTYEKKHAAMVEAKRVLKSDGLLYLWDASIREKPDLYVVFVEANLPDEEKIYTGYGVKGKEKEQTLELISKLALEAGFKVTTTESHKNWFTACFQ
;
A
#
# COMPACT_ATOMS: atom_id res chain seq x y z
N MET A 1 3.66 24.87 -5.82
CA MET A 1 2.62 24.56 -6.84
C MET A 1 1.34 24.21 -6.10
N ASN A 2 0.23 24.87 -6.43
CA ASN A 2 -1.07 24.71 -5.77
C ASN A 2 -1.55 23.25 -5.89
N ALA A 3 -2.14 22.69 -4.81
CA ALA A 3 -2.63 21.30 -4.75
C ALA A 3 -3.64 20.99 -5.88
N VAL A 4 -4.50 21.97 -6.22
CA VAL A 4 -5.48 21.83 -7.31
C VAL A 4 -4.79 21.66 -8.67
N ILE A 5 -3.76 22.45 -8.94
CA ILE A 5 -2.97 22.38 -10.19
C ILE A 5 -2.24 21.04 -10.26
N LYS A 6 -1.66 20.57 -9.16
CA LYS A 6 -0.99 19.26 -9.09
C LYS A 6 -1.98 18.11 -9.37
N LYS A 7 -3.18 18.16 -8.78
CA LYS A 7 -4.25 17.17 -9.01
C LYS A 7 -4.69 17.12 -10.48
N LEU A 8 -4.90 18.30 -11.10
CA LEU A 8 -5.28 18.40 -12.51
C LEU A 8 -4.18 17.89 -13.44
N LEU A 9 -2.92 18.24 -13.16
CA LEU A 9 -1.77 17.79 -13.93
C LEU A 9 -1.61 16.28 -13.87
N MET A 10 -1.69 15.69 -12.67
CA MET A 10 -1.62 14.22 -12.50
C MET A 10 -2.76 13.51 -13.22
N LYS A 11 -3.98 14.03 -13.13
CA LYS A 11 -5.14 13.48 -13.86
C LYS A 11 -4.92 13.52 -15.38
N SER A 12 -4.38 14.62 -15.91
CA SER A 12 -4.08 14.77 -17.33
C SER A 12 -2.95 13.84 -17.77
N LEU A 13 -1.86 13.76 -17.01
CA LEU A 13 -0.76 12.81 -17.26
C LEU A 13 -1.26 11.36 -17.26
N MET A 14 -2.12 11.01 -16.31
CA MET A 14 -2.70 9.67 -16.23
C MET A 14 -3.58 9.35 -17.45
N LYS A 15 -4.37 10.30 -17.94
CA LYS A 15 -5.21 10.11 -19.13
C LYS A 15 -4.39 9.91 -20.40
N LEU A 16 -3.34 10.73 -20.59
CA LEU A 16 -2.50 10.73 -21.80
C LEU A 16 -1.44 9.61 -21.79
N SER A 17 -1.06 9.12 -20.63
CA SER A 17 -0.04 8.08 -20.50
C SER A 17 -0.53 6.72 -20.99
N ARG A 18 0.35 6.00 -21.70
CA ARG A 18 0.18 4.57 -22.03
C ARG A 18 0.62 3.63 -20.89
N ARG A 19 1.11 4.16 -19.77
CA ARG A 19 1.57 3.38 -18.63
C ARG A 19 0.41 2.65 -17.93
N PRO A 20 0.70 1.56 -17.19
CA PRO A 20 -0.26 0.85 -16.37
C PRO A 20 -1.10 1.76 -15.48
N LYS A 21 -2.38 1.44 -15.33
CA LYS A 21 -3.34 2.20 -14.52
C LYS A 21 -4.08 1.27 -13.58
N ALA A 22 -4.31 1.74 -12.35
CA ALA A 22 -5.16 1.13 -11.35
C ALA A 22 -6.26 2.12 -10.95
N LYS A 23 -7.49 1.65 -10.85
CA LYS A 23 -8.60 2.41 -10.27
C LYS A 23 -9.09 1.65 -9.05
N VAL A 24 -8.82 2.19 -7.88
CA VAL A 24 -9.11 1.55 -6.59
C VAL A 24 -10.28 2.27 -5.94
N LEU A 25 -11.29 1.53 -5.55
CA LEU A 25 -12.39 2.00 -4.72
C LEU A 25 -12.12 1.57 -3.29
N LEU A 26 -11.84 2.53 -2.42
CA LEU A 26 -11.56 2.28 -1.02
C LEU A 26 -12.84 2.39 -0.20
N LYS A 27 -12.95 1.52 0.80
CA LYS A 27 -13.94 1.60 1.87
C LYS A 27 -13.22 1.93 3.17
N LYS A 28 -13.90 2.59 4.08
CA LYS A 28 -13.39 2.76 5.44
C LYS A 28 -13.21 1.39 6.07
N LEU A 29 -12.02 1.16 6.62
CA LEU A 29 -11.70 -0.05 7.37
C LEU A 29 -12.10 0.19 8.83
N GLU A 30 -12.66 -0.82 9.45
CA GLU A 30 -13.10 -0.76 10.85
C GLU A 30 -12.03 -1.33 11.78
N GLY A 31 -11.98 -0.83 13.03
CA GLY A 31 -11.01 -1.25 14.04
C GLY A 31 -9.74 -0.43 14.03
N PHE A 32 -8.73 -0.92 14.75
CA PHE A 32 -7.42 -0.27 14.87
C PHE A 32 -6.54 -0.68 13.69
N VAL A 33 -6.24 0.28 12.82
CA VAL A 33 -5.61 0.06 11.51
C VAL A 33 -4.13 0.43 11.55
N VAL A 34 -3.26 -0.43 10.99
CA VAL A 34 -1.88 -0.08 10.62
C VAL A 34 -1.71 -0.09 9.10
N ASP A 35 -1.21 1.02 8.53
CA ASP A 35 -0.84 1.11 7.11
C ASP A 35 0.68 0.99 6.95
N ILE A 36 1.12 -0.07 6.27
CA ILE A 36 2.52 -0.47 6.18
C ILE A 36 3.13 0.02 4.86
N GLY A 37 4.10 0.94 4.96
CA GLY A 37 4.64 1.66 3.82
C GLY A 37 3.65 2.72 3.32
N ALA A 38 3.11 3.51 4.25
CA ALA A 38 2.03 4.45 4.01
C ALA A 38 2.36 5.57 2.99
N GLY A 39 3.65 5.82 2.75
CA GLY A 39 4.17 6.65 1.67
C GLY A 39 3.69 8.10 1.66
N GLY A 40 4.09 8.80 0.61
CA GLY A 40 3.93 10.25 0.49
C GLY A 40 2.51 10.77 0.21
N GLU A 41 1.52 9.91 -0.05
CA GLU A 41 0.12 10.34 -0.22
C GLU A 41 -0.73 10.09 1.02
N GLY A 42 -0.37 9.11 1.87
CA GLY A 42 -1.13 8.74 3.07
C GLY A 42 -2.58 8.35 2.75
N ILE A 43 -2.76 7.53 1.73
CA ILE A 43 -4.09 7.17 1.19
C ILE A 43 -4.96 6.53 2.26
N ILE A 44 -4.43 5.55 3.00
CA ILE A 44 -5.20 4.84 4.04
C ILE A 44 -5.48 5.76 5.24
N ALA A 45 -4.53 6.63 5.61
CA ALA A 45 -4.77 7.65 6.63
C ALA A 45 -5.94 8.56 6.27
N LYS A 46 -6.04 9.01 5.02
CA LYS A 46 -7.16 9.83 4.52
C LYS A 46 -8.46 9.04 4.45
N THR A 47 -8.39 7.74 4.21
CA THR A 47 -9.56 6.84 4.15
C THR A 47 -10.12 6.52 5.54
N CYS A 48 -9.23 6.22 6.51
CA CYS A 48 -9.61 5.68 7.83
C CYS A 48 -9.56 6.74 8.96
N GLY A 49 -8.84 7.85 8.75
CA GLY A 49 -8.79 8.97 9.68
C GLY A 49 -7.60 8.90 10.66
N ARG A 50 -7.61 9.83 11.63
CA ARG A 50 -6.47 10.12 12.51
C ARG A 50 -6.01 8.98 13.42
N GLU A 51 -6.88 8.04 13.74
CA GLU A 51 -6.53 6.90 14.60
C GLU A 51 -5.68 5.85 13.88
N THR A 52 -5.56 5.96 12.55
CA THR A 52 -4.68 5.07 11.78
C THR A 52 -3.23 5.23 12.21
N VAL A 53 -2.54 4.13 12.42
CA VAL A 53 -1.08 4.11 12.56
C VAL A 53 -0.48 3.93 11.18
N CYS A 54 0.37 4.86 10.76
CA CYS A 54 1.04 4.82 9.46
C CYS A 54 2.53 4.63 9.67
N VAL A 55 3.09 3.56 9.11
CA VAL A 55 4.53 3.30 9.17
C VAL A 55 5.18 3.46 7.81
N ASP A 56 6.37 4.05 7.80
CA ASP A 56 7.21 4.14 6.60
C ASP A 56 8.68 4.20 7.01
N ILE A 57 9.56 3.65 6.18
CA ILE A 57 11.02 3.70 6.40
C ILE A 57 11.62 5.05 6.01
N SER A 58 10.87 5.87 5.28
CA SER A 58 11.32 7.15 4.72
C SER A 58 10.73 8.33 5.48
N LYS A 59 11.57 9.03 6.24
CA LYS A 59 11.19 10.30 6.88
C LYS A 59 10.67 11.33 5.87
N ARG A 60 11.20 11.33 4.64
CA ARG A 60 10.77 12.21 3.55
C ARG A 60 9.32 11.91 3.14
N GLU A 61 8.98 10.64 2.94
CA GLU A 61 7.62 10.23 2.54
C GLU A 61 6.60 10.57 3.63
N ILE A 62 6.94 10.35 4.91
CA ILE A 62 6.11 10.77 6.05
C ILE A 62 5.89 12.29 6.02
N GLY A 63 6.95 13.08 5.81
CA GLY A 63 6.85 14.53 5.70
C GLY A 63 5.97 14.99 4.53
N GLU A 64 6.07 14.32 3.38
CA GLU A 64 5.23 14.59 2.22
C GLU A 64 3.75 14.27 2.49
N ALA A 65 3.44 13.10 3.08
CA ALA A 65 2.06 12.73 3.42
C ALA A 65 1.41 13.76 4.37
N ARG A 66 2.13 14.15 5.43
CA ARG A 66 1.67 15.18 6.37
C ARG A 66 1.43 16.53 5.68
N SER A 67 2.33 16.94 4.79
CA SER A 67 2.19 18.20 4.03
C SER A 67 1.01 18.18 3.04
N ARG A 68 0.55 16.97 2.66
CA ARG A 68 -0.62 16.74 1.80
C ARG A 68 -1.90 16.51 2.58
N GLY A 69 -1.89 16.78 3.88
CA GLY A 69 -3.07 16.73 4.76
C GLY A 69 -3.43 15.34 5.29
N ALA A 70 -2.55 14.34 5.17
CA ALA A 70 -2.78 13.06 5.80
C ALA A 70 -2.54 13.16 7.33
N VAL A 71 -3.60 12.96 8.10
CA VAL A 71 -3.59 13.02 9.57
C VAL A 71 -3.64 11.60 10.11
N ALA A 72 -2.56 11.16 10.76
CA ALA A 72 -2.39 9.82 11.31
C ALA A 72 -1.33 9.81 12.41
N ASN A 73 -1.18 8.69 13.10
CA ASN A 73 -0.09 8.39 14.02
C ASN A 73 1.11 7.86 13.21
N TRP A 74 2.07 8.72 12.90
CA TRP A 74 3.20 8.38 12.04
C TRP A 74 4.37 7.79 12.81
N VAL A 75 4.86 6.63 12.37
CA VAL A 75 6.01 5.93 12.94
C VAL A 75 7.05 5.67 11.86
N LEU A 76 8.28 6.10 12.10
CA LEU A 76 9.43 5.84 11.22
C LEU A 76 10.02 4.47 11.57
N CYS A 77 9.80 3.44 10.76
CA CYS A 77 10.35 2.11 10.98
C CYS A 77 10.41 1.28 9.71
N ASP A 78 11.14 0.16 9.75
CA ASP A 78 11.15 -0.86 8.69
C ASP A 78 9.92 -1.76 8.85
N ALA A 79 9.25 -2.05 7.73
CA ALA A 79 8.12 -2.99 7.67
C ALA A 79 8.49 -4.42 8.13
N CYS A 80 9.78 -4.77 8.07
CA CYS A 80 10.29 -6.06 8.54
C CYS A 80 10.53 -6.12 10.05
N SER A 81 10.39 -5.00 10.78
CA SER A 81 10.63 -4.92 12.23
C SER A 81 9.91 -3.72 12.81
N MET A 82 8.62 -3.87 13.07
CA MET A 82 7.77 -2.80 13.58
C MET A 82 7.77 -2.75 15.10
N PRO A 83 7.81 -1.54 15.73
CA PRO A 83 7.91 -1.38 17.19
C PRO A 83 6.56 -1.56 17.90
N PHE A 84 5.80 -2.57 17.52
CA PHE A 84 4.49 -2.87 18.09
C PHE A 84 4.47 -4.26 18.74
N GLY A 85 3.62 -4.42 19.75
CA GLY A 85 3.35 -5.73 20.36
C GLY A 85 2.63 -6.69 19.42
N ASN A 86 2.69 -7.99 19.75
CA ASN A 86 1.91 -9.00 19.03
C ASN A 86 0.41 -8.73 19.21
N GLY A 87 -0.40 -8.95 18.18
CA GLY A 87 -1.85 -8.85 18.28
C GLY A 87 -2.37 -7.45 18.61
N THR A 88 -1.70 -6.41 18.13
CA THR A 88 -2.07 -5.01 18.42
C THR A 88 -3.21 -4.51 17.54
N PHE A 89 -3.21 -4.86 16.25
CA PHE A 89 -4.10 -4.27 15.26
C PHE A 89 -5.21 -5.21 14.81
N ASP A 90 -6.37 -4.64 14.51
CA ASP A 90 -7.48 -5.35 13.89
C ASP A 90 -7.26 -5.51 12.38
N VAL A 91 -6.63 -4.51 11.77
CA VAL A 91 -6.38 -4.45 10.34
C VAL A 91 -4.96 -3.97 10.05
N ALA A 92 -4.29 -4.65 9.13
CA ALA A 92 -3.07 -4.18 8.48
C ALA A 92 -3.32 -3.93 6.99
N THR A 93 -2.60 -2.99 6.40
CA THR A 93 -2.71 -2.69 4.97
C THR A 93 -1.34 -2.56 4.32
N PHE A 94 -1.24 -2.97 3.04
CA PHE A 94 -0.20 -2.58 2.11
C PHE A 94 -0.87 -1.91 0.90
N PHE A 95 -0.68 -0.62 0.73
CA PHE A 95 -1.24 0.12 -0.40
C PHE A 95 -0.14 0.54 -1.38
N PHE A 96 0.07 -0.26 -2.42
CA PHE A 96 1.15 -0.09 -3.41
C PHE A 96 2.53 0.09 -2.78
N SER A 97 2.80 -0.63 -1.70
CA SER A 97 4.03 -0.50 -0.91
C SER A 97 4.95 -1.71 -0.99
N LEU A 98 4.42 -2.93 -1.11
CA LEU A 98 5.25 -4.14 -1.23
C LEU A 98 6.10 -4.16 -2.51
N MET A 99 5.65 -3.49 -3.58
CA MET A 99 6.44 -3.37 -4.81
C MET A 99 7.81 -2.69 -4.60
N TYR A 100 7.99 -1.93 -3.52
CA TYR A 100 9.26 -1.28 -3.18
C TYR A 100 10.21 -2.18 -2.39
N ILE A 101 9.70 -3.24 -1.77
CA ILE A 101 10.51 -4.25 -1.10
C ILE A 101 11.06 -5.19 -2.16
N LYS A 102 12.40 -5.19 -2.34
CA LYS A 102 13.02 -5.77 -3.54
C LYS A 102 13.12 -7.29 -3.50
N THR A 103 13.53 -7.87 -2.36
CA THR A 103 13.83 -9.30 -2.31
C THR A 103 12.67 -10.12 -1.74
N TYR A 104 12.61 -11.39 -2.12
CA TYR A 104 11.65 -12.36 -1.62
C TYR A 104 11.69 -12.43 -0.09
N GLU A 105 12.88 -12.57 0.48
CA GLU A 105 13.10 -12.72 1.91
C GLU A 105 12.57 -11.51 2.70
N LYS A 106 12.82 -10.29 2.18
CA LYS A 106 12.31 -9.07 2.82
C LYS A 106 10.79 -8.92 2.67
N LYS A 107 10.22 -9.29 1.51
CA LYS A 107 8.76 -9.32 1.36
C LYS A 107 8.13 -10.32 2.33
N HIS A 108 8.73 -11.52 2.46
CA HIS A 108 8.28 -12.52 3.41
C HIS A 108 8.40 -12.02 4.85
N ALA A 109 9.54 -11.42 5.24
CA ALA A 109 9.72 -10.84 6.56
C ALA A 109 8.67 -9.77 6.89
N ALA A 110 8.34 -8.89 5.93
CA ALA A 110 7.28 -7.90 6.11
C ALA A 110 5.88 -8.55 6.28
N MET A 111 5.61 -9.65 5.58
CA MET A 111 4.37 -10.42 5.76
C MET A 111 4.30 -11.10 7.14
N VAL A 112 5.41 -11.72 7.58
CA VAL A 112 5.51 -12.32 8.93
C VAL A 112 5.28 -11.25 10.01
N GLU A 113 5.88 -10.09 9.83
CA GLU A 113 5.74 -8.98 10.78
C GLU A 113 4.31 -8.40 10.77
N ALA A 114 3.68 -8.29 9.61
CA ALA A 114 2.26 -7.92 9.51
C ALA A 114 1.37 -8.95 10.24
N LYS A 115 1.64 -10.26 10.08
CA LYS A 115 0.90 -11.30 10.81
C LYS A 115 1.11 -11.21 12.32
N ARG A 116 2.35 -10.94 12.77
CA ARG A 116 2.67 -10.82 14.20
C ARG A 116 1.92 -9.68 14.88
N VAL A 117 1.82 -8.52 14.24
CA VAL A 117 1.17 -7.35 14.84
C VAL A 117 -0.35 -7.38 14.73
N LEU A 118 -0.92 -8.22 13.87
CA LEU A 118 -2.36 -8.45 13.77
C LEU A 118 -2.86 -9.34 14.92
N LYS A 119 -4.08 -9.05 15.38
CA LYS A 119 -4.85 -9.95 16.24
C LYS A 119 -5.10 -11.29 15.56
N SER A 120 -5.50 -12.32 16.32
CA SER A 120 -5.74 -13.67 15.80
C SER A 120 -6.79 -13.73 14.69
N ASP A 121 -7.79 -12.87 14.75
CA ASP A 121 -8.87 -12.66 13.77
C ASP A 121 -8.68 -11.46 12.87
N GLY A 122 -7.52 -10.78 12.99
CA GLY A 122 -7.18 -9.59 12.23
C GLY A 122 -7.02 -9.86 10.73
N LEU A 123 -7.26 -8.82 9.95
CA LEU A 123 -7.26 -8.89 8.49
C LEU A 123 -6.10 -8.08 7.88
N LEU A 124 -5.46 -8.66 6.89
CA LEU A 124 -4.49 -7.98 6.03
C LEU A 124 -5.15 -7.65 4.69
N TYR A 125 -5.30 -6.37 4.39
CA TYR A 125 -5.73 -5.90 3.07
C TYR A 125 -4.53 -5.44 2.25
N LEU A 126 -4.53 -5.80 0.98
CA LEU A 126 -3.46 -5.52 0.06
C LEU A 126 -3.99 -5.04 -1.29
N TRP A 127 -3.43 -3.94 -1.78
CA TRP A 127 -3.58 -3.42 -3.14
C TRP A 127 -2.17 -3.21 -3.68
N ASP A 128 -1.82 -3.86 -4.80
CA ASP A 128 -0.49 -3.65 -5.36
C ASP A 128 -0.44 -3.86 -6.87
N ALA A 129 0.66 -3.43 -7.47
CA ALA A 129 0.89 -3.53 -8.90
C ALA A 129 1.18 -4.97 -9.32
N SER A 130 0.63 -5.37 -10.48
CA SER A 130 0.99 -6.62 -11.14
C SER A 130 2.19 -6.39 -12.06
N ILE A 131 3.38 -6.83 -11.64
CA ILE A 131 4.64 -6.68 -12.37
C ILE A 131 5.16 -8.06 -12.73
N ARG A 132 4.94 -8.48 -13.98
CA ARG A 132 5.41 -9.77 -14.53
C ARG A 132 6.71 -9.59 -15.32
N GLU A 133 6.78 -8.54 -16.12
CA GLU A 133 7.97 -8.16 -16.87
C GLU A 133 8.89 -7.30 -15.98
N LYS A 134 10.18 -7.35 -16.24
CA LYS A 134 11.21 -6.65 -15.43
C LYS A 134 11.79 -5.43 -16.19
N PRO A 135 10.97 -4.40 -16.55
CA PRO A 135 11.51 -3.20 -17.19
C PRO A 135 12.41 -2.47 -16.18
N ASP A 136 13.39 -1.71 -16.65
CA ASP A 136 14.30 -0.95 -15.76
C ASP A 136 13.54 0.02 -14.87
N LEU A 137 12.44 0.58 -15.37
CA LEU A 137 11.53 1.43 -14.62
C LEU A 137 10.09 0.97 -14.86
N TYR A 138 9.43 0.51 -13.83
CA TYR A 138 7.98 0.28 -13.83
C TYR A 138 7.27 1.45 -13.14
N VAL A 139 6.19 1.94 -13.74
CA VAL A 139 5.34 2.98 -13.14
C VAL A 139 3.88 2.60 -13.35
N VAL A 140 3.10 2.63 -12.29
CA VAL A 140 1.65 2.51 -12.30
C VAL A 140 1.01 3.82 -11.83
N PHE A 141 0.02 4.32 -12.57
CA PHE A 141 -0.81 5.43 -12.14
C PHE A 141 -2.02 4.90 -11.37
N VAL A 142 -2.32 5.50 -10.24
CA VAL A 142 -3.42 5.10 -9.36
C VAL A 142 -4.43 6.24 -9.23
N GLU A 143 -5.68 5.93 -9.49
CA GLU A 143 -6.85 6.71 -9.08
C GLU A 143 -7.45 6.04 -7.85
N ALA A 144 -7.22 6.58 -6.66
CA ALA A 144 -7.83 6.14 -5.42
C ALA A 144 -9.12 6.95 -5.19
N ASN A 145 -10.24 6.25 -5.09
CA ASN A 145 -11.53 6.83 -4.78
C ASN A 145 -11.84 6.54 -3.30
N LEU A 146 -11.90 7.58 -2.49
CA LEU A 146 -12.13 7.51 -1.05
C LEU A 146 -13.64 7.46 -0.73
N PRO A 147 -14.02 7.05 0.48
CA PRO A 147 -15.43 6.93 0.87
C PRO A 147 -16.23 8.24 0.84
N ASP A 148 -15.55 9.39 1.02
CA ASP A 148 -16.13 10.74 0.98
C ASP A 148 -16.18 11.34 -0.44
N GLU A 149 -16.09 10.48 -1.46
CA GLU A 149 -16.05 10.86 -2.88
C GLU A 149 -14.78 11.61 -3.30
N GLU A 150 -13.82 11.85 -2.40
CA GLU A 150 -12.53 12.41 -2.77
C GLU A 150 -11.79 11.44 -3.71
N LYS A 151 -11.14 12.00 -4.74
CA LYS A 151 -10.30 11.26 -5.69
C LYS A 151 -8.87 11.75 -5.61
N ILE A 152 -7.97 10.82 -5.34
CA ILE A 152 -6.54 11.08 -5.32
C ILE A 152 -5.92 10.44 -6.55
N TYR A 153 -5.16 11.23 -7.31
CA TYR A 153 -4.41 10.80 -8.48
C TYR A 153 -2.93 10.83 -8.16
N THR A 154 -2.30 9.67 -8.21
CA THR A 154 -0.88 9.52 -7.89
C THR A 154 -0.20 8.52 -8.82
N GLY A 155 1.11 8.35 -8.69
CA GLY A 155 1.89 7.36 -9.43
C GLY A 155 2.93 6.74 -8.53
N TYR A 156 3.03 5.41 -8.60
CA TYR A 156 4.04 4.62 -7.92
C TYR A 156 5.02 4.07 -8.93
N GLY A 157 6.33 4.20 -8.65
CA GLY A 157 7.37 3.80 -9.57
C GLY A 157 8.52 3.07 -8.87
N VAL A 158 8.96 1.95 -9.44
CA VAL A 158 10.07 1.17 -8.93
C VAL A 158 11.12 0.92 -10.01
N LYS A 159 12.40 1.07 -9.64
CA LYS A 159 13.56 0.83 -10.50
C LYS A 159 14.26 -0.47 -10.11
N GLY A 160 15.00 -1.05 -11.06
CA GLY A 160 15.83 -2.23 -10.85
C GLY A 160 15.25 -3.50 -11.48
N LYS A 161 16.01 -4.58 -11.45
CA LYS A 161 15.67 -5.85 -12.12
C LYS A 161 14.86 -6.81 -11.22
N GLU A 162 15.04 -6.72 -9.89
CA GLU A 162 14.37 -7.59 -8.93
C GLU A 162 13.10 -6.92 -8.39
N LYS A 163 12.02 -7.00 -9.14
CA LYS A 163 10.75 -6.35 -8.79
C LYS A 163 9.53 -7.14 -9.19
N GLU A 164 9.67 -8.45 -9.32
CA GLU A 164 8.50 -9.28 -9.54
C GLU A 164 7.48 -9.07 -8.45
N GLN A 165 6.25 -8.78 -8.87
CA GLN A 165 5.15 -8.50 -7.99
C GLN A 165 3.88 -9.04 -8.65
N THR A 166 3.44 -10.19 -8.25
CA THR A 166 2.24 -10.83 -8.79
C THR A 166 1.34 -11.30 -7.65
N LEU A 167 0.06 -11.44 -7.93
CA LEU A 167 -0.88 -11.97 -6.95
C LEU A 167 -0.45 -13.36 -6.46
N GLU A 168 0.04 -14.19 -7.38
CA GLU A 168 0.51 -15.55 -7.08
C GLU A 168 1.69 -15.54 -6.10
N LEU A 169 2.69 -14.67 -6.37
CA LEU A 169 3.86 -14.52 -5.50
C LEU A 169 3.44 -14.01 -4.11
N ILE A 170 2.60 -12.98 -4.06
CA ILE A 170 2.17 -12.39 -2.79
C ILE A 170 1.28 -13.34 -2.00
N SER A 171 0.38 -14.08 -2.65
CA SER A 171 -0.42 -15.11 -1.99
C SER A 171 0.45 -16.23 -1.41
N LYS A 172 1.47 -16.66 -2.14
CA LYS A 172 2.45 -17.64 -1.64
C LYS A 172 3.14 -17.12 -0.37
N LEU A 173 3.67 -15.90 -0.41
CA LEU A 173 4.33 -15.27 0.74
C LEU A 173 3.40 -15.13 1.96
N ALA A 174 2.14 -14.76 1.73
CA ALA A 174 1.15 -14.66 2.79
C ALA A 174 0.86 -16.02 3.44
N LEU A 175 0.71 -17.07 2.63
CA LEU A 175 0.52 -18.45 3.13
C LEU A 175 1.73 -18.93 3.95
N GLU A 176 2.96 -18.67 3.47
CA GLU A 176 4.19 -19.00 4.19
C GLU A 176 4.33 -18.22 5.51
N ALA A 177 3.81 -17.00 5.58
CA ALA A 177 3.74 -16.19 6.80
C ALA A 177 2.61 -16.61 7.76
N GLY A 178 1.81 -17.64 7.42
CA GLY A 178 0.74 -18.18 8.27
C GLY A 178 -0.62 -17.51 8.08
N PHE A 179 -0.81 -16.75 7.03
CA PHE A 179 -2.12 -16.23 6.64
C PHE A 179 -2.97 -17.28 5.91
N LYS A 180 -4.28 -17.04 5.89
CA LYS A 180 -5.23 -17.74 5.02
C LYS A 180 -5.81 -16.76 4.02
N VAL A 181 -5.98 -17.19 2.77
CA VAL A 181 -6.61 -16.37 1.73
C VAL A 181 -8.10 -16.22 2.02
N THR A 182 -8.59 -15.01 2.14
CA THR A 182 -10.02 -14.69 2.29
C THR A 182 -10.64 -14.33 0.94
N THR A 183 -10.07 -13.34 0.26
CA THR A 183 -10.50 -12.92 -1.08
C THR A 183 -9.31 -12.45 -1.90
N THR A 184 -9.40 -12.65 -3.21
CA THR A 184 -8.43 -12.11 -4.17
C THR A 184 -9.14 -11.63 -5.41
N GLU A 185 -8.65 -10.54 -5.99
CA GLU A 185 -9.14 -10.03 -7.27
C GLU A 185 -7.95 -9.56 -8.11
N SER A 186 -7.83 -10.10 -9.33
CA SER A 186 -6.77 -9.75 -10.26
C SER A 186 -7.30 -8.85 -11.36
N HIS A 187 -6.63 -7.74 -11.58
CA HIS A 187 -6.87 -6.81 -12.68
C HIS A 187 -5.68 -6.84 -13.66
N LYS A 188 -5.82 -6.17 -14.79
CA LYS A 188 -4.80 -6.16 -15.85
C LYS A 188 -3.41 -5.72 -15.35
N ASN A 189 -3.34 -4.71 -14.46
CA ASN A 189 -2.08 -4.06 -14.06
C ASN A 189 -1.89 -4.02 -12.54
N TRP A 190 -2.83 -4.50 -11.79
CA TRP A 190 -2.84 -4.47 -10.32
C TRP A 190 -3.72 -5.59 -9.77
N PHE A 191 -3.64 -5.83 -8.51
CA PHE A 191 -4.48 -6.81 -7.82
C PHE A 191 -4.84 -6.32 -6.41
N THR A 192 -5.86 -6.92 -5.85
CA THR A 192 -6.20 -6.79 -4.43
C THR A 192 -6.34 -8.16 -3.81
N ALA A 193 -6.02 -8.23 -2.53
CA ALA A 193 -6.17 -9.44 -1.74
C ALA A 193 -6.54 -9.09 -0.29
N CYS A 194 -7.30 -9.98 0.34
CA CYS A 194 -7.54 -9.98 1.77
C CYS A 194 -7.11 -11.33 2.34
N PHE A 195 -6.39 -11.29 3.45
CA PHE A 195 -5.89 -12.46 4.16
C PHE A 195 -6.28 -12.37 5.64
N GLN A 196 -6.39 -13.54 6.30
CA GLN A 196 -6.64 -13.68 7.74
C GLN A 196 -5.58 -14.54 8.41
#